data_a52c2819b9ead272ab00957cbdc4bce5
#
_entry.id   a52c2819b9ead272ab00957cbdc4bce5
#
_cell.length_a   1.000
_cell.length_b   1.000
_cell.length_c   1.000
_cell.angle_alpha   90.00
_cell.angle_beta   90.00
_cell.angle_gamma   90.00
#
_symmetry.space_group_name_H-M   'P 1'
#
loop_
_entity.id
_entity.type
_entity.pdbx_description
1 polymer ?
#
loop_
_entity_poly.entity_id
_entity_poly.type
_entity_poly.pdbx_seq_one_letter_code
_entity_poly.pdbx_strand_id
1 'polypeptide(L)'
;MRVSGETKLCAVIGDPVEHSLSPCIQNAAFQHLGLDYVYVAFTVKKKALGEAILGVRSLGVFGLNVTMPHKVDIIPYLDGLDETAQRVGAVNTVLNDMGLIGFNTDALGAMNALKAHEGNLGDKKFVILGAGGASRSISFAIAEEARELVILNRTPERAEALASRISSDMDRKVRWGMLSNDVLDEELMDADVLINATLVGMRPNDSETLVDRSLLREDMVVFDLVYNPLETRLLREAKSIGARTIDGLTMLVYQGAASFEIWTGRKAPADFMIKAAREELEKRRK
;
A
#
# COMPACT_ATOMS: atom_id res chain seq x y z
N MET A 1 12.04 6.10 25.09
CA MET A 1 12.76 4.94 24.52
C MET A 1 14.25 5.07 24.83
N ARG A 2 14.90 4.05 25.35
CA ARG A 2 16.35 4.04 25.59
C ARG A 2 16.98 3.19 24.45
N VAL A 3 17.88 3.79 23.67
CA VAL A 3 18.60 3.09 22.59
C VAL A 3 19.94 2.60 23.15
N SER A 4 20.32 1.36 22.86
CA SER A 4 21.59 0.73 23.26
C SER A 4 22.26 0.02 22.07
N GLY A 5 23.40 -0.60 22.26
CA GLY A 5 24.07 -1.42 21.23
C GLY A 5 23.31 -2.71 20.87
N GLU A 6 22.31 -3.10 21.65
CA GLU A 6 21.48 -4.28 21.44
C GLU A 6 20.17 -3.95 20.72
N THR A 7 19.84 -2.64 20.61
CA THR A 7 18.60 -2.18 19.97
C THR A 7 18.55 -2.60 18.50
N LYS A 8 17.52 -3.33 18.10
CA LYS A 8 17.30 -3.72 16.70
C LYS A 8 16.84 -2.54 15.86
N LEU A 9 17.56 -2.28 14.78
CA LEU A 9 17.23 -1.22 13.83
C LEU A 9 16.30 -1.74 12.75
N CYS A 10 15.15 -1.07 12.62
CA CYS A 10 14.28 -1.20 11.45
C CYS A 10 14.21 0.13 10.69
N ALA A 11 13.88 0.08 9.40
CA ALA A 11 13.83 1.29 8.58
C ALA A 11 12.79 1.22 7.45
N VAL A 12 12.53 2.37 6.82
CA VAL A 12 11.92 2.46 5.50
C VAL A 12 12.87 3.15 4.54
N ILE A 13 12.96 2.63 3.31
CA ILE A 13 13.65 3.28 2.20
C ILE A 13 12.68 3.66 1.10
N GLY A 14 12.92 4.81 0.47
CA GLY A 14 12.12 5.34 -0.66
C GLY A 14 12.67 6.66 -1.15
N ASP A 15 12.01 7.25 -2.17
CA ASP A 15 12.35 8.57 -2.71
C ASP A 15 11.13 9.20 -3.40
N PRO A 16 10.47 10.21 -2.76
CA PRO A 16 10.71 10.74 -1.42
C PRO A 16 10.18 9.83 -0.30
N VAL A 17 10.71 9.96 0.93
CA VAL A 17 10.28 9.18 2.10
C VAL A 17 10.16 10.02 3.39
N GLU A 18 10.56 11.28 3.35
CA GLU A 18 10.62 12.18 4.50
C GLU A 18 9.26 12.38 5.19
N HIS A 19 8.18 12.30 4.41
CA HIS A 19 6.80 12.49 4.90
C HIS A 19 6.14 11.19 5.36
N SER A 20 6.87 10.05 5.35
CA SER A 20 6.33 8.77 5.78
C SER A 20 5.82 8.82 7.23
N LEU A 21 4.69 8.20 7.48
CA LEU A 21 4.15 7.97 8.83
C LEU A 21 4.70 6.68 9.46
N SER A 22 5.36 5.82 8.68
CA SER A 22 5.86 4.52 9.17
C SER A 22 6.76 4.65 10.41
N PRO A 23 7.70 5.64 10.51
CA PRO A 23 8.50 5.80 11.73
C PRO A 23 7.65 6.10 12.97
N CYS A 24 6.62 6.94 12.85
CA CYS A 24 5.71 7.24 13.95
C CYS A 24 4.94 5.98 14.38
N ILE A 25 4.34 5.28 13.42
CA ILE A 25 3.50 4.09 13.65
C ILE A 25 4.30 2.96 14.28
N GLN A 26 5.47 2.63 13.72
CA GLN A 26 6.29 1.50 14.16
C GLN A 26 6.92 1.76 15.52
N ASN A 27 7.50 2.96 15.75
CA ASN A 27 8.08 3.30 17.04
C ASN A 27 7.02 3.34 18.16
N ALA A 28 5.81 3.82 17.86
CA ALA A 28 4.70 3.78 18.80
C ALA A 28 4.36 2.33 19.21
N ALA A 29 4.30 1.41 18.24
CA ALA A 29 4.04 -0.02 18.49
C ALA A 29 5.16 -0.68 19.29
N PHE A 30 6.43 -0.43 18.95
CA PHE A 30 7.58 -0.95 19.69
C PHE A 30 7.57 -0.48 21.15
N GLN A 31 7.33 0.81 21.38
CA GLN A 31 7.23 1.38 22.73
C GLN A 31 6.06 0.81 23.52
N HIS A 32 4.90 0.69 22.89
CA HIS A 32 3.69 0.14 23.53
C HIS A 32 3.90 -1.28 24.05
N LEU A 33 4.62 -2.11 23.29
CA LEU A 33 4.91 -3.49 23.65
C LEU A 33 6.25 -3.68 24.39
N GLY A 34 6.96 -2.59 24.73
CA GLY A 34 8.23 -2.64 25.45
C GLY A 34 9.35 -3.36 24.69
N LEU A 35 9.35 -3.28 23.35
CA LEU A 35 10.35 -3.92 22.50
C LEU A 35 11.56 -3.01 22.31
N ASP A 36 12.78 -3.59 22.34
CA ASP A 36 14.04 -2.86 22.10
C ASP A 36 14.32 -2.76 20.60
N TYR A 37 13.49 -1.97 19.91
CA TYR A 37 13.55 -1.71 18.48
C TYR A 37 13.46 -0.20 18.23
N VAL A 38 14.10 0.23 17.15
CA VAL A 38 13.97 1.61 16.63
C VAL A 38 13.68 1.58 15.12
N TYR A 39 12.86 2.50 14.68
CA TYR A 39 12.50 2.62 13.27
C TYR A 39 12.80 4.02 12.75
N VAL A 40 13.47 4.11 11.61
CA VAL A 40 13.88 5.35 10.96
C VAL A 40 13.53 5.34 9.47
N ALA A 41 13.62 6.51 8.80
CA ALA A 41 13.43 6.63 7.35
C ALA A 41 14.73 7.06 6.68
N PHE A 42 15.06 6.47 5.53
CA PHE A 42 16.21 6.82 4.71
C PHE A 42 15.78 7.11 3.27
N THR A 43 16.10 8.30 2.78
CA THR A 43 15.94 8.64 1.37
C THR A 43 17.02 7.93 0.56
N VAL A 44 16.60 7.02 -0.31
CA VAL A 44 17.49 6.25 -1.19
C VAL A 44 17.13 6.54 -2.64
N LYS A 45 18.05 7.17 -3.37
CA LYS A 45 17.90 7.41 -4.82
C LYS A 45 17.96 6.09 -5.59
N LYS A 46 17.22 6.00 -6.72
CA LYS A 46 17.15 4.77 -7.52
C LYS A 46 18.53 4.17 -7.85
N LYS A 47 19.50 5.02 -8.21
CA LYS A 47 20.88 4.60 -8.54
C LYS A 47 21.69 4.08 -7.35
N ALA A 48 21.30 4.38 -6.12
CA ALA A 48 22.00 3.99 -4.89
C ALA A 48 21.35 2.77 -4.20
N LEU A 49 20.32 2.16 -4.82
CA LEU A 49 19.57 1.06 -4.18
C LEU A 49 20.47 -0.12 -3.83
N GLY A 50 21.32 -0.58 -4.75
CA GLY A 50 22.22 -1.72 -4.51
C GLY A 50 23.19 -1.48 -3.35
N GLU A 51 23.80 -0.28 -3.30
CA GLU A 51 24.70 0.11 -2.21
C GLU A 51 23.95 0.18 -0.86
N ALA A 52 22.71 0.72 -0.87
CA ALA A 52 21.87 0.78 0.31
C ALA A 52 21.55 -0.63 0.85
N ILE A 53 21.22 -1.58 -0.02
CA ILE A 53 20.92 -2.97 0.41
C ILE A 53 22.17 -3.70 0.90
N LEU A 54 23.34 -3.46 0.30
CA LEU A 54 24.62 -3.91 0.86
C LEU A 54 24.86 -3.34 2.27
N GLY A 55 24.54 -2.07 2.48
CA GLY A 55 24.58 -1.41 3.79
C GLY A 55 23.61 -2.04 4.78
N VAL A 56 22.37 -2.31 4.39
CA VAL A 56 21.37 -3.02 5.22
C VAL A 56 21.93 -4.35 5.74
N ARG A 57 22.54 -5.13 4.86
CA ARG A 57 23.16 -6.41 5.20
C ARG A 57 24.36 -6.24 6.16
N SER A 58 25.30 -5.34 5.82
CA SER A 58 26.56 -5.18 6.53
C SER A 58 26.39 -4.52 7.90
N LEU A 59 25.42 -3.63 8.07
CA LEU A 59 25.10 -2.95 9.32
C LEU A 59 24.11 -3.72 10.20
N GLY A 60 23.59 -4.85 9.72
CA GLY A 60 22.61 -5.66 10.47
C GLY A 60 21.28 -4.93 10.69
N VAL A 61 20.83 -4.10 9.72
CA VAL A 61 19.47 -3.54 9.78
C VAL A 61 18.49 -4.71 9.75
N PHE A 62 17.75 -4.90 10.85
CA PHE A 62 16.97 -6.12 11.09
C PHE A 62 15.71 -6.20 10.24
N GLY A 63 15.00 -5.09 10.09
CA GLY A 63 13.78 -4.99 9.30
C GLY A 63 13.81 -3.81 8.34
N LEU A 64 13.32 -3.99 7.11
CA LEU A 64 13.27 -2.92 6.13
C LEU A 64 11.92 -2.88 5.44
N ASN A 65 11.21 -1.74 5.51
CA ASN A 65 10.16 -1.47 4.55
C ASN A 65 10.74 -0.81 3.30
N VAL A 66 10.12 -1.12 2.19
CA VAL A 66 10.48 -0.60 0.87
C VAL A 66 9.27 0.08 0.24
N THR A 67 9.42 1.36 -0.08
CA THR A 67 8.37 2.10 -0.78
C THR A 67 8.84 2.56 -2.16
N MET A 68 8.02 3.35 -2.82
CA MET A 68 8.30 3.90 -4.14
C MET A 68 9.68 4.61 -4.18
N PRO A 69 10.47 4.42 -5.23
CA PRO A 69 10.21 3.65 -6.45
C PRO A 69 10.74 2.20 -6.42
N HIS A 70 11.16 1.67 -5.28
CA HIS A 70 12.06 0.53 -5.14
C HIS A 70 11.41 -0.84 -5.04
N LYS A 71 10.08 -0.95 -4.87
CA LYS A 71 9.38 -2.21 -4.56
C LYS A 71 9.64 -3.38 -5.53
N VAL A 72 9.92 -3.07 -6.80
CA VAL A 72 10.26 -4.06 -7.83
C VAL A 72 11.78 -4.18 -7.97
N ASP A 73 12.46 -3.05 -8.01
CA ASP A 73 13.89 -2.97 -8.28
C ASP A 73 14.77 -3.59 -7.17
N ILE A 74 14.21 -3.81 -5.96
CA ILE A 74 14.94 -4.43 -4.84
C ILE A 74 15.11 -5.93 -5.00
N ILE A 75 14.23 -6.62 -5.72
CA ILE A 75 14.17 -8.08 -5.79
C ILE A 75 15.53 -8.74 -6.12
N PRO A 76 16.31 -8.24 -7.10
CA PRO A 76 17.62 -8.85 -7.43
C PRO A 76 18.67 -8.78 -6.31
N TYR A 77 18.45 -8.00 -5.26
CA TYR A 77 19.38 -7.83 -4.14
C TYR A 77 19.02 -8.67 -2.91
N LEU A 78 17.92 -9.44 -2.98
CA LEU A 78 17.42 -10.28 -1.90
C LEU A 78 17.86 -11.74 -2.07
N ASP A 79 17.95 -12.47 -0.96
CA ASP A 79 18.32 -13.89 -0.96
C ASP A 79 17.12 -14.80 -1.24
N GLY A 80 15.90 -14.32 -0.97
CA GLY A 80 14.67 -15.05 -1.21
C GLY A 80 13.43 -14.17 -1.12
N LEU A 81 12.31 -14.71 -1.56
CA LEU A 81 11.00 -14.09 -1.51
C LEU A 81 10.00 -15.05 -0.88
N ASP A 82 9.04 -14.52 -0.11
CA ASP A 82 7.86 -15.29 0.27
C ASP A 82 6.94 -15.53 -0.94
N GLU A 83 5.97 -16.42 -0.81
CA GLU A 83 5.06 -16.78 -1.92
C GLU A 83 4.30 -15.58 -2.46
N THR A 84 3.85 -14.68 -1.58
CA THR A 84 3.09 -13.48 -1.99
C THR A 84 3.98 -12.51 -2.77
N ALA A 85 5.17 -12.20 -2.27
CA ALA A 85 6.11 -11.32 -2.96
C ALA A 85 6.57 -11.90 -4.31
N GLN A 86 6.76 -13.22 -4.38
CA GLN A 86 7.11 -13.91 -5.62
C GLN A 86 6.00 -13.81 -6.67
N ARG A 87 4.76 -14.09 -6.28
CA ARG A 87 3.59 -14.01 -7.15
C ARG A 87 3.36 -12.58 -7.63
N VAL A 88 3.31 -11.64 -6.71
CA VAL A 88 3.10 -10.21 -7.01
C VAL A 88 4.27 -9.63 -7.81
N GLY A 89 5.50 -10.09 -7.58
CA GLY A 89 6.72 -9.52 -8.17
C GLY A 89 7.00 -8.10 -7.65
N ALA A 90 6.73 -7.88 -6.36
CA ALA A 90 7.06 -6.64 -5.66
C ALA A 90 7.25 -6.93 -4.16
N VAL A 91 8.18 -6.23 -3.53
CA VAL A 91 8.51 -6.33 -2.11
C VAL A 91 8.29 -4.99 -1.43
N ASN A 92 7.60 -4.97 -0.31
CA ASN A 92 7.47 -3.79 0.55
C ASN A 92 8.03 -4.01 1.96
N THR A 93 8.43 -5.25 2.29
CA THR A 93 8.96 -5.61 3.61
C THR A 93 10.10 -6.60 3.44
N VAL A 94 11.20 -6.41 4.16
CA VAL A 94 12.35 -7.31 4.19
C VAL A 94 12.67 -7.64 5.65
N LEU A 95 12.92 -8.92 5.92
CA LEU A 95 13.49 -9.42 7.16
C LEU A 95 14.95 -9.80 6.89
N ASN A 96 15.87 -9.29 7.71
CA ASN A 96 17.29 -9.62 7.69
C ASN A 96 17.63 -10.38 8.98
N ASP A 97 17.45 -11.68 8.97
CA ASP A 97 17.82 -12.57 10.08
C ASP A 97 18.91 -13.56 9.61
N MET A 98 18.59 -14.58 8.84
CA MET A 98 19.56 -15.49 8.22
C MET A 98 19.75 -15.22 6.72
N GLY A 99 19.54 -13.98 6.29
CA GLY A 99 19.53 -13.51 4.90
C GLY A 99 18.44 -12.49 4.69
N LEU A 100 18.44 -11.84 3.54
CA LEU A 100 17.44 -10.83 3.18
C LEU A 100 16.24 -11.50 2.51
N ILE A 101 15.18 -11.75 3.25
CA ILE A 101 13.93 -12.32 2.72
C ILE A 101 12.90 -11.23 2.50
N GLY A 102 12.38 -11.15 1.28
CA GLY A 102 11.38 -10.18 0.87
C GLY A 102 9.95 -10.68 1.00
N PHE A 103 9.07 -9.82 1.48
CA PHE A 103 7.63 -10.05 1.69
C PHE A 103 6.82 -8.95 1.02
N ASN A 104 5.53 -9.24 0.78
CA ASN A 104 4.57 -8.22 0.36
C ASN A 104 3.39 -8.15 1.31
N THR A 105 3.33 -7.09 2.12
CA THR A 105 2.27 -6.86 3.09
C THR A 105 1.19 -5.88 2.60
N ASP A 106 1.36 -5.24 1.43
CA ASP A 106 0.38 -4.28 0.87
C ASP A 106 -0.94 -4.96 0.56
N ALA A 107 -0.88 -6.16 -0.05
CA ALA A 107 -2.06 -6.96 -0.35
C ALA A 107 -2.90 -7.24 0.90
N LEU A 108 -2.25 -7.73 1.97
CA LEU A 108 -2.91 -8.02 3.24
C LEU A 108 -3.53 -6.75 3.86
N GLY A 109 -2.82 -5.63 3.81
CA GLY A 109 -3.32 -4.35 4.32
C GLY A 109 -4.60 -3.88 3.61
N ALA A 110 -4.63 -3.95 2.28
CA ALA A 110 -5.79 -3.56 1.49
C ALA A 110 -6.98 -4.52 1.68
N MET A 111 -6.73 -5.83 1.67
CA MET A 111 -7.77 -6.84 1.87
C MET A 111 -8.42 -6.75 3.24
N ASN A 112 -7.63 -6.50 4.30
CA ASN A 112 -8.17 -6.29 5.65
C ASN A 112 -9.04 -5.04 5.71
N ALA A 113 -8.62 -3.93 5.06
CA ALA A 113 -9.43 -2.73 4.98
C ALA A 113 -10.75 -2.96 4.22
N LEU A 114 -10.71 -3.64 3.08
CA LEU A 114 -11.88 -3.97 2.27
C LEU A 114 -12.85 -4.90 3.02
N LYS A 115 -12.36 -6.00 3.58
CA LYS A 115 -13.18 -7.00 4.29
C LYS A 115 -13.85 -6.44 5.54
N ALA A 116 -13.21 -5.50 6.23
CA ALA A 116 -13.80 -4.80 7.36
C ALA A 116 -15.04 -3.95 6.97
N HIS A 117 -15.15 -3.54 5.70
CA HIS A 117 -16.24 -2.69 5.19
C HIS A 117 -17.26 -3.47 4.36
N GLU A 118 -16.82 -4.49 3.60
CA GLU A 118 -17.66 -5.18 2.60
C GLU A 118 -18.00 -6.63 2.95
N GLY A 119 -17.24 -7.26 3.83
CA GLY A 119 -17.41 -8.68 4.17
C GLY A 119 -17.07 -9.59 2.99
N ASN A 120 -18.06 -9.91 2.14
CA ASN A 120 -17.88 -10.76 0.95
C ASN A 120 -17.46 -9.93 -0.27
N LEU A 121 -16.38 -10.34 -0.95
CA LEU A 121 -15.85 -9.69 -2.16
C LEU A 121 -16.16 -10.49 -3.43
N GLY A 122 -16.64 -11.72 -3.30
CA GLY A 122 -16.77 -12.70 -4.40
C GLY A 122 -17.80 -12.34 -5.47
N ASP A 123 -18.77 -11.50 -5.18
CA ASP A 123 -19.82 -11.05 -6.09
C ASP A 123 -19.59 -9.61 -6.61
N LYS A 124 -18.45 -8.99 -6.26
CA LYS A 124 -18.15 -7.58 -6.51
C LYS A 124 -17.34 -7.37 -7.79
N LYS A 125 -17.65 -6.26 -8.49
CA LYS A 125 -16.82 -5.67 -9.54
C LYS A 125 -15.93 -4.57 -8.97
N PHE A 126 -14.61 -4.70 -9.19
CA PHE A 126 -13.61 -3.75 -8.76
C PHE A 126 -13.04 -2.98 -9.95
N VAL A 127 -12.91 -1.66 -9.80
CA VAL A 127 -12.18 -0.79 -10.72
C VAL A 127 -11.02 -0.17 -9.98
N ILE A 128 -9.79 -0.45 -10.44
CA ILE A 128 -8.54 0.05 -9.84
C ILE A 128 -7.91 1.08 -10.78
N LEU A 129 -7.67 2.28 -10.25
CA LEU A 129 -6.96 3.35 -10.95
C LEU A 129 -5.49 3.30 -10.60
N GLY A 130 -4.64 3.06 -11.60
CA GLY A 130 -3.19 2.93 -11.47
C GLY A 130 -2.68 1.51 -11.66
N ALA A 131 -1.40 1.38 -12.07
CA ALA A 131 -0.69 0.11 -12.28
C ALA A 131 0.71 0.16 -11.67
N GLY A 132 0.85 0.82 -10.50
CA GLY A 132 2.08 0.92 -9.72
C GLY A 132 2.27 -0.26 -8.75
N GLY A 133 3.30 -0.18 -7.88
CA GLY A 133 3.62 -1.25 -6.93
C GLY A 133 2.48 -1.61 -5.96
N ALA A 134 1.77 -0.60 -5.41
CA ALA A 134 0.63 -0.86 -4.53
C ALA A 134 -0.56 -1.47 -5.32
N SER A 135 -0.89 -0.88 -6.49
CA SER A 135 -1.94 -1.42 -7.37
C SER A 135 -1.67 -2.88 -7.74
N ARG A 136 -0.40 -3.23 -8.05
CA ARG A 136 0.00 -4.59 -8.35
C ARG A 136 -0.37 -5.54 -7.21
N SER A 137 0.06 -5.25 -5.99
CA SER A 137 -0.21 -6.08 -4.81
C SER A 137 -1.70 -6.27 -4.55
N ILE A 138 -2.45 -5.18 -4.63
CA ILE A 138 -3.90 -5.16 -4.37
C ILE A 138 -4.65 -5.90 -5.48
N SER A 139 -4.27 -5.70 -6.75
CA SER A 139 -4.91 -6.34 -7.90
C SER A 139 -4.76 -7.87 -7.85
N PHE A 140 -3.59 -8.39 -7.46
CA PHE A 140 -3.40 -9.82 -7.26
C PHE A 140 -4.34 -10.37 -6.18
N ALA A 141 -4.41 -9.72 -5.01
CA ALA A 141 -5.26 -10.16 -3.92
C ALA A 141 -6.75 -10.07 -4.24
N ILE A 142 -7.19 -9.00 -4.92
CA ILE A 142 -8.58 -8.85 -5.34
C ILE A 142 -8.94 -9.89 -6.40
N ALA A 143 -8.06 -10.17 -7.35
CA ALA A 143 -8.30 -11.17 -8.39
C ALA A 143 -8.53 -12.58 -7.84
N GLU A 144 -8.05 -12.91 -6.66
CA GLU A 144 -8.33 -14.19 -5.99
C GLU A 144 -9.80 -14.35 -5.61
N GLU A 145 -10.46 -13.27 -5.18
CA GLU A 145 -11.78 -13.32 -4.56
C GLU A 145 -12.87 -12.67 -5.42
N ALA A 146 -12.60 -11.56 -6.10
CA ALA A 146 -13.61 -10.74 -6.78
C ALA A 146 -14.27 -11.43 -7.98
N ARG A 147 -15.53 -11.05 -8.26
CA ARG A 147 -16.22 -11.46 -9.50
C ARG A 147 -15.51 -10.92 -10.74
N GLU A 148 -15.17 -9.65 -10.72
CA GLU A 148 -14.57 -8.93 -11.85
C GLU A 148 -13.55 -7.91 -11.36
N LEU A 149 -12.45 -7.79 -12.11
CA LEU A 149 -11.40 -6.80 -11.88
C LEU A 149 -11.09 -6.07 -13.18
N VAL A 150 -11.10 -4.73 -13.09
CA VAL A 150 -10.69 -3.82 -14.17
C VAL A 150 -9.56 -2.94 -13.67
N ILE A 151 -8.48 -2.85 -14.43
CA ILE A 151 -7.31 -2.01 -14.12
C ILE A 151 -7.19 -0.90 -15.15
N LEU A 152 -7.33 0.35 -14.71
CA LEU A 152 -7.20 1.52 -15.57
C LEU A 152 -5.93 2.31 -15.24
N ASN A 153 -5.16 2.65 -16.26
CA ASN A 153 -3.95 3.44 -16.05
C ASN A 153 -3.72 4.46 -17.17
N ARG A 154 -3.12 5.59 -16.84
CA ARG A 154 -2.75 6.65 -17.81
C ARG A 154 -1.86 6.11 -18.94
N THR A 155 -0.99 5.15 -18.63
CA THR A 155 -0.17 4.40 -19.60
C THR A 155 -0.80 3.01 -19.72
N PRO A 156 -1.65 2.75 -20.73
CA PRO A 156 -2.46 1.53 -20.81
C PRO A 156 -1.62 0.25 -20.88
N GLU A 157 -0.42 0.31 -21.46
CA GLU A 157 0.51 -0.83 -21.55
C GLU A 157 0.92 -1.36 -20.16
N ARG A 158 0.95 -0.50 -19.14
CA ARG A 158 1.22 -0.92 -17.75
C ARG A 158 0.03 -1.66 -17.14
N ALA A 159 -1.18 -1.22 -17.45
CA ALA A 159 -2.40 -1.90 -17.02
C ALA A 159 -2.52 -3.26 -17.73
N GLU A 160 -2.26 -3.31 -19.04
CA GLU A 160 -2.22 -4.53 -19.84
C GLU A 160 -1.21 -5.55 -19.30
N ALA A 161 0.02 -5.11 -19.05
CA ALA A 161 1.07 -6.00 -18.53
C ALA A 161 0.70 -6.58 -17.16
N LEU A 162 0.08 -5.77 -16.27
CA LEU A 162 -0.38 -6.22 -14.98
C LEU A 162 -1.56 -7.20 -15.11
N ALA A 163 -2.58 -6.85 -15.88
CA ALA A 163 -3.76 -7.66 -16.10
C ALA A 163 -3.41 -9.01 -16.77
N SER A 164 -2.54 -9.00 -17.79
CA SER A 164 -2.06 -10.21 -18.48
C SER A 164 -1.31 -11.13 -17.52
N ARG A 165 -0.46 -10.58 -16.66
CA ARG A 165 0.26 -11.38 -15.67
C ARG A 165 -0.69 -12.03 -14.67
N ILE A 166 -1.65 -11.28 -14.10
CA ILE A 166 -2.65 -11.82 -13.17
C ILE A 166 -3.47 -12.90 -13.87
N SER A 167 -3.91 -12.66 -15.11
CA SER A 167 -4.72 -13.59 -15.87
C SER A 167 -3.98 -14.91 -16.14
N SER A 168 -2.68 -14.82 -16.45
CA SER A 168 -1.82 -16.00 -16.67
C SER A 168 -1.58 -16.78 -15.37
N ASP A 169 -1.32 -16.08 -14.24
CA ASP A 169 -0.98 -16.72 -12.98
C ASP A 169 -2.18 -17.40 -12.29
N MET A 170 -3.41 -16.89 -12.53
CA MET A 170 -4.62 -17.30 -11.82
C MET A 170 -5.69 -17.97 -12.69
N ASP A 171 -5.45 -18.12 -13.99
CA ASP A 171 -6.46 -18.58 -14.97
C ASP A 171 -7.78 -17.77 -14.87
N ARG A 172 -7.65 -16.44 -14.73
CA ARG A 172 -8.78 -15.50 -14.59
C ARG A 172 -8.66 -14.35 -15.56
N LYS A 173 -9.76 -13.97 -16.18
CA LYS A 173 -9.81 -12.80 -17.04
C LYS A 173 -9.82 -11.51 -16.21
N VAL A 174 -8.78 -10.69 -16.34
CA VAL A 174 -8.70 -9.33 -15.81
C VAL A 174 -8.80 -8.34 -16.96
N ARG A 175 -9.72 -7.38 -16.85
CA ARG A 175 -9.90 -6.32 -17.84
C ARG A 175 -8.94 -5.18 -17.56
N TRP A 176 -8.58 -4.46 -18.61
CA TRP A 176 -7.70 -3.31 -18.50
C TRP A 176 -8.04 -2.26 -19.56
N GLY A 177 -7.63 -1.02 -19.31
CA GLY A 177 -7.86 0.06 -20.24
C GLY A 177 -7.06 1.32 -19.95
N MET A 178 -7.17 2.26 -20.90
CA MET A 178 -6.67 3.61 -20.70
C MET A 178 -7.56 4.35 -19.70
N LEU A 179 -6.97 5.06 -18.77
CA LEU A 179 -7.67 5.93 -17.83
C LEU A 179 -8.11 7.19 -18.60
N SER A 180 -9.35 7.22 -19.06
CA SER A 180 -10.01 8.34 -19.73
C SER A 180 -11.45 8.48 -19.20
N ASN A 181 -12.06 9.64 -19.42
CA ASN A 181 -13.42 9.90 -18.95
C ASN A 181 -14.43 8.90 -19.54
N ASP A 182 -14.34 8.60 -20.83
CA ASP A 182 -15.26 7.68 -21.51
C ASP A 182 -15.18 6.26 -20.94
N VAL A 183 -13.95 5.78 -20.65
CA VAL A 183 -13.72 4.45 -20.04
C VAL A 183 -14.17 4.44 -18.60
N LEU A 184 -13.94 5.53 -17.84
CA LEU A 184 -14.44 5.65 -16.47
C LEU A 184 -15.96 5.64 -16.42
N ASP A 185 -16.64 6.34 -17.31
CA ASP A 185 -18.11 6.36 -17.40
C ASP A 185 -18.66 4.95 -17.63
N GLU A 186 -18.08 4.20 -18.57
CA GLU A 186 -18.47 2.82 -18.84
C GLU A 186 -18.19 1.88 -17.65
N GLU A 187 -16.98 1.91 -17.11
CA GLU A 187 -16.55 0.92 -16.11
C GLU A 187 -17.12 1.18 -14.71
N LEU A 188 -17.43 2.44 -14.37
CA LEU A 188 -18.00 2.79 -13.08
C LEU A 188 -19.52 2.64 -13.03
N MET A 189 -20.21 2.47 -14.18
CA MET A 189 -21.67 2.35 -14.23
C MET A 189 -22.21 1.21 -13.34
N ASP A 190 -21.51 0.10 -13.26
CA ASP A 190 -21.88 -1.10 -12.48
C ASP A 190 -20.77 -1.56 -11.50
N ALA A 191 -19.77 -0.71 -11.25
CA ALA A 191 -18.71 -1.03 -10.30
C ALA A 191 -19.24 -1.00 -8.85
N ASP A 192 -18.91 -2.01 -8.07
CA ASP A 192 -19.20 -2.07 -6.63
C ASP A 192 -18.14 -1.33 -5.82
N VAL A 193 -16.88 -1.40 -6.26
CA VAL A 193 -15.74 -0.84 -5.54
C VAL A 193 -14.80 -0.10 -6.51
N LEU A 194 -14.55 1.18 -6.21
CA LEU A 194 -13.55 2.00 -6.86
C LEU A 194 -12.33 2.15 -5.97
N ILE A 195 -11.12 1.86 -6.48
CA ILE A 195 -9.86 2.01 -5.75
C ILE A 195 -8.95 3.00 -6.47
N ASN A 196 -8.61 4.12 -5.82
CA ASN A 196 -7.53 4.99 -6.28
C ASN A 196 -6.18 4.49 -5.73
N ALA A 197 -5.40 3.85 -6.59
CA ALA A 197 -4.03 3.39 -6.29
C ALA A 197 -2.95 4.27 -6.97
N THR A 198 -3.30 5.52 -7.29
CA THR A 198 -2.40 6.55 -7.82
C THR A 198 -1.99 7.54 -6.71
N LEU A 199 -1.19 8.54 -7.07
CA LEU A 199 -0.83 9.66 -6.18
C LEU A 199 -1.74 10.88 -6.37
N VAL A 200 -2.74 10.82 -7.26
CA VAL A 200 -3.64 11.96 -7.50
C VAL A 200 -4.50 12.20 -6.27
N GLY A 201 -4.58 13.45 -5.85
CA GLY A 201 -5.22 13.86 -4.59
C GLY A 201 -4.29 13.92 -3.40
N MET A 202 -2.99 13.55 -3.55
CA MET A 202 -1.97 13.70 -2.52
C MET A 202 -1.41 15.13 -2.51
N ARG A 203 -1.12 15.68 -1.33
CA ARG A 203 -0.44 16.99 -1.21
C ARG A 203 0.89 17.01 -1.96
N PRO A 204 1.23 18.13 -2.61
CA PRO A 204 0.56 19.44 -2.58
C PRO A 204 -0.66 19.57 -3.51
N ASN A 205 -0.96 18.59 -4.37
CA ASN A 205 -2.02 18.62 -5.37
C ASN A 205 -3.34 18.00 -4.85
N ASP A 206 -3.73 18.32 -3.63
CA ASP A 206 -4.87 17.73 -2.92
C ASP A 206 -6.26 18.21 -3.42
N SER A 207 -6.28 19.18 -4.34
CA SER A 207 -7.48 19.60 -5.07
C SER A 207 -7.82 18.74 -6.29
N GLU A 208 -6.91 17.83 -6.71
CA GLU A 208 -7.09 16.99 -7.88
C GLU A 208 -7.89 15.71 -7.55
N THR A 209 -8.64 15.22 -8.54
CA THR A 209 -9.27 13.89 -8.54
C THR A 209 -9.28 13.33 -9.96
N LEU A 210 -9.24 12.00 -10.08
CA LEU A 210 -9.31 11.30 -11.37
C LEU A 210 -10.76 11.00 -11.79
N VAL A 211 -11.69 11.09 -10.86
CA VAL A 211 -13.08 10.69 -11.08
C VAL A 211 -13.98 11.89 -10.84
N ASP A 212 -14.82 12.20 -11.81
CA ASP A 212 -15.86 13.21 -11.64
C ASP A 212 -16.92 12.71 -10.65
N ARG A 213 -17.43 13.62 -9.83
CA ARG A 213 -18.47 13.31 -8.83
C ARG A 213 -19.71 12.66 -9.45
N SER A 214 -20.07 13.00 -10.68
CA SER A 214 -21.23 12.45 -11.39
C SER A 214 -21.14 10.96 -11.67
N LEU A 215 -19.93 10.39 -11.68
CA LEU A 215 -19.66 8.95 -11.88
C LEU A 215 -19.73 8.13 -10.58
N LEU A 216 -19.78 8.80 -9.43
CA LEU A 216 -19.87 8.13 -8.13
C LEU A 216 -21.35 7.83 -7.80
N ARG A 217 -21.59 6.71 -7.10
CA ARG A 217 -22.93 6.29 -6.66
C ARG A 217 -22.96 6.02 -5.16
N GLU A 218 -24.12 6.16 -4.52
CA GLU A 218 -24.29 5.97 -3.09
C GLU A 218 -24.09 4.51 -2.63
N ASP A 219 -24.32 3.54 -3.52
CA ASP A 219 -24.15 2.10 -3.28
C ASP A 219 -22.70 1.62 -3.45
N MET A 220 -21.82 2.48 -4.00
CA MET A 220 -20.43 2.18 -4.26
C MET A 220 -19.57 2.29 -2.99
N VAL A 221 -18.49 1.53 -2.93
CA VAL A 221 -17.38 1.75 -1.99
C VAL A 221 -16.26 2.46 -2.71
N VAL A 222 -15.78 3.56 -2.16
CA VAL A 222 -14.63 4.31 -2.68
C VAL A 222 -13.46 4.18 -1.74
N PHE A 223 -12.41 3.52 -2.18
CA PHE A 223 -11.17 3.33 -1.45
C PHE A 223 -10.05 4.17 -2.06
N ASP A 224 -9.50 5.08 -1.29
CA ASP A 224 -8.36 5.90 -1.73
C ASP A 224 -7.11 5.54 -0.95
N LEU A 225 -6.05 5.10 -1.64
CA LEU A 225 -4.77 4.76 -1.00
C LEU A 225 -3.98 5.99 -0.55
N VAL A 226 -4.36 7.17 -0.99
CA VAL A 226 -3.78 8.42 -0.49
C VAL A 226 -4.22 8.63 0.95
N TYR A 227 -3.25 8.93 1.83
CA TYR A 227 -3.48 9.19 3.25
C TYR A 227 -3.07 10.60 3.70
N ASN A 228 -2.52 11.40 2.80
CA ASN A 228 -2.16 12.79 3.06
C ASN A 228 -2.61 13.71 1.89
N PRO A 229 -3.74 14.41 2.04
CA PRO A 229 -4.59 14.52 3.23
C PRO A 229 -5.33 13.22 3.57
N LEU A 230 -5.80 13.07 4.81
CA LEU A 230 -6.59 11.91 5.24
C LEU A 230 -7.92 11.83 4.49
N GLU A 231 -8.53 12.95 4.20
CA GLU A 231 -9.73 13.06 3.37
C GLU A 231 -9.37 13.78 2.06
N THR A 232 -9.17 13.00 1.01
CA THR A 232 -8.91 13.49 -0.34
C THR A 232 -10.17 14.11 -0.95
N ARG A 233 -10.04 14.82 -2.07
CA ARG A 233 -11.19 15.32 -2.83
C ARG A 233 -12.11 14.17 -3.25
N LEU A 234 -11.55 13.06 -3.72
CA LEU A 234 -12.31 11.86 -4.10
C LEU A 234 -13.18 11.35 -2.95
N LEU A 235 -12.58 11.14 -1.75
CA LEU A 235 -13.32 10.65 -0.58
C LEU A 235 -14.38 11.64 -0.10
N ARG A 236 -14.10 12.94 -0.14
CA ARG A 236 -15.06 14.00 0.23
C ARG A 236 -16.25 14.03 -0.70
N GLU A 237 -16.01 13.93 -2.03
CA GLU A 237 -17.08 13.89 -3.04
C GLU A 237 -17.91 12.61 -2.90
N ALA A 238 -17.30 11.45 -2.68
CA ALA A 238 -17.98 10.18 -2.42
C ALA A 238 -18.89 10.26 -1.18
N LYS A 239 -18.36 10.75 -0.06
CA LYS A 239 -19.17 10.96 1.17
C LYS A 239 -20.35 11.90 0.96
N SER A 240 -20.18 12.95 0.13
CA SER A 240 -21.23 13.94 -0.10
C SER A 240 -22.46 13.39 -0.81
N ILE A 241 -22.34 12.22 -1.46
CA ILE A 241 -23.44 11.52 -2.13
C ILE A 241 -23.88 10.25 -1.37
N GLY A 242 -23.35 10.01 -0.18
CA GLY A 242 -23.71 8.86 0.66
C GLY A 242 -22.90 7.58 0.39
N ALA A 243 -21.91 7.60 -0.51
CA ALA A 243 -21.06 6.45 -0.75
C ALA A 243 -20.19 6.10 0.46
N ARG A 244 -19.94 4.81 0.65
CA ARG A 244 -19.03 4.33 1.69
C ARG A 244 -17.58 4.61 1.30
N THR A 245 -16.75 4.99 2.26
CA THR A 245 -15.37 5.39 1.97
C THR A 245 -14.37 4.69 2.86
N ILE A 246 -13.23 4.30 2.28
CA ILE A 246 -12.08 3.73 2.99
C ILE A 246 -10.89 4.65 2.74
N ASP A 247 -10.24 5.11 3.81
CA ASP A 247 -9.05 5.97 3.72
C ASP A 247 -7.76 5.16 3.62
N GLY A 248 -6.74 5.76 3.02
CA GLY A 248 -5.43 5.13 2.83
C GLY A 248 -4.65 4.93 4.12
N LEU A 249 -4.99 5.64 5.22
CA LEU A 249 -4.34 5.45 6.51
C LEU A 249 -4.63 4.07 7.09
N THR A 250 -5.85 3.59 6.93
CA THR A 250 -6.26 2.24 7.37
C THR A 250 -5.39 1.19 6.70
N MET A 251 -5.20 1.25 5.39
CA MET A 251 -4.30 0.34 4.68
C MET A 251 -2.84 0.48 5.14
N LEU A 252 -2.35 1.73 5.26
CA LEU A 252 -0.98 2.01 5.70
C LEU A 252 -0.69 1.36 7.06
N VAL A 253 -1.63 1.40 7.99
CA VAL A 253 -1.46 0.78 9.31
C VAL A 253 -1.49 -0.73 9.22
N TYR A 254 -2.45 -1.33 8.51
CA TYR A 254 -2.54 -2.79 8.44
C TYR A 254 -1.33 -3.42 7.74
N GLN A 255 -0.81 -2.82 6.65
CA GLN A 255 0.42 -3.32 6.04
C GLN A 255 1.64 -3.15 6.96
N GLY A 256 1.69 -2.03 7.70
CA GLY A 256 2.73 -1.79 8.71
C GLY A 256 2.64 -2.75 9.89
N ALA A 257 1.44 -3.10 10.33
CA ALA A 257 1.18 -4.11 11.35
C ALA A 257 1.67 -5.50 10.90
N ALA A 258 1.41 -5.88 9.67
CA ALA A 258 1.93 -7.14 9.11
C ALA A 258 3.46 -7.16 9.04
N SER A 259 4.09 -6.05 8.64
CA SER A 259 5.56 -5.91 8.70
C SER A 259 6.10 -6.05 10.13
N PHE A 260 5.44 -5.40 11.09
CA PHE A 260 5.78 -5.51 12.51
C PHE A 260 5.74 -6.97 13.00
N GLU A 261 4.69 -7.71 12.64
CA GLU A 261 4.53 -9.12 13.02
C GLU A 261 5.63 -10.00 12.42
N ILE A 262 6.02 -9.77 11.16
CA ILE A 262 7.13 -10.46 10.50
C ILE A 262 8.45 -10.23 11.26
N TRP A 263 8.73 -9.01 11.70
CA TRP A 263 9.99 -8.69 12.38
C TRP A 263 10.04 -9.13 13.84
N THR A 264 8.91 -9.10 14.52
CA THR A 264 8.89 -9.29 15.99
C THR A 264 8.35 -10.66 16.41
N GLY A 265 7.63 -11.36 15.53
CA GLY A 265 6.87 -12.55 15.88
C GLY A 265 5.72 -12.29 16.86
N ARG A 266 5.35 -11.02 17.08
CA ARG A 266 4.29 -10.61 18.01
C ARG A 266 3.16 -9.95 17.29
N LYS A 267 1.92 -10.15 17.77
CA LYS A 267 0.74 -9.48 17.22
C LYS A 267 0.87 -7.96 17.35
N ALA A 268 0.66 -7.26 16.26
CA ALA A 268 0.74 -5.81 16.21
C ALA A 268 -0.46 -5.15 16.94
N PRO A 269 -0.24 -4.07 17.71
CA PRO A 269 -1.31 -3.31 18.35
C PRO A 269 -1.94 -2.32 17.34
N ALA A 270 -2.67 -2.84 16.32
CA ALA A 270 -3.15 -2.07 15.18
C ALA A 270 -3.97 -0.83 15.58
N ASP A 271 -4.88 -0.94 16.56
CA ASP A 271 -5.68 0.20 17.03
C ASP A 271 -4.82 1.32 17.61
N PHE A 272 -3.77 0.95 18.34
CA PHE A 272 -2.81 1.91 18.88
C PHE A 272 -1.99 2.58 17.76
N MET A 273 -1.60 1.80 16.75
CA MET A 273 -0.89 2.30 15.56
C MET A 273 -1.77 3.29 14.76
N ILE A 274 -3.06 3.00 14.59
CA ILE A 274 -4.04 3.91 13.93
C ILE A 274 -4.13 5.23 14.71
N LYS A 275 -4.25 5.15 16.05
CA LYS A 275 -4.31 6.34 16.90
C LYS A 275 -3.05 7.19 16.75
N ALA A 276 -1.87 6.59 16.83
CA ALA A 276 -0.58 7.28 16.68
C ALA A 276 -0.45 7.96 15.30
N ALA A 277 -0.89 7.30 14.24
CA ALA A 277 -0.88 7.85 12.89
C ALA A 277 -1.80 9.06 12.73
N ARG A 278 -3.01 9.01 13.30
CA ARG A 278 -3.98 10.12 13.27
C ARG A 278 -3.46 11.34 14.05
N GLU A 279 -2.94 11.13 15.26
CA GLU A 279 -2.35 12.19 16.08
C GLU A 279 -1.17 12.88 15.36
N GLU A 280 -0.33 12.11 14.65
CA GLU A 280 0.79 12.66 13.90
C GLU A 280 0.31 13.48 12.67
N LEU A 281 -0.71 13.01 11.95
CA LEU A 281 -1.29 13.78 10.85
C LEU A 281 -1.92 15.10 11.33
N GLU A 282 -2.57 15.11 12.49
CA GLU A 282 -3.13 16.33 13.08
C GLU A 282 -2.04 17.34 13.45
N LYS A 283 -0.91 16.88 13.99
CA LYS A 283 0.24 17.75 14.30
C LYS A 283 0.83 18.38 13.03
N ARG A 284 0.92 17.64 11.92
CA ARG A 284 1.45 18.13 10.63
C ARG A 284 0.51 19.12 9.91
N ARG A 285 -0.74 19.24 10.34
CA ARG A 285 -1.71 20.22 9.82
C ARG A 285 -1.54 21.61 10.40
N LYS A 286 -0.92 21.70 11.59
CA LYS A 286 -0.63 22.96 12.32
C LYS A 286 0.69 23.56 11.86
#